data_57825893f0058f0a2227b4c6f1587974
#
_entry.id   57825893f0058f0a2227b4c6f1587974
#
_cell.length_a   1.000
_cell.length_b   1.000
_cell.length_c   1.000
_cell.angle_alpha   90.00
_cell.angle_beta   90.00
_cell.angle_gamma   90.00
#
_symmetry.space_group_name_H-M   'P 1'
#
loop_
_entity.id
_entity.type
_entity.pdbx_description
1 polymer ?
#
loop_
_entity_poly.entity_id
_entity_poly.type
_entity_poly.pdbx_seq_one_letter_code
_entity_poly.pdbx_strand_id
1 'polypeptide(L)'
;MKKSIITVFLTLLLIIQSFAGENNGDKKYVLVIHGGAGAVSRDIPESLKQEYIDGLNQALLIGKSILTNGGSALDAVEKVVNYLEDHPSFNAGKGSVLTSDGTVEMDAAIMSGIDLSAGAVAGIKNVKNPISLARLVAEKTPHVLLIGEGAEKFADEMKVQKVDSTYFFIRAQNERWKELKKKISEDKKGTVGAVALDINGNLAAATSTGGMMMKRPGRVGDVPIIGAGTYANNKTCAVSATGWGEKFIKNNVAVSISKLMEYK
;
A
#
# COMPACT_ATOMS: atom_id res chain seq x y z
N MET A 1 -14.19 -91.17 15.17
CA MET A 1 -13.95 -90.30 13.99
C MET A 1 -14.74 -89.00 14.24
N LYS A 2 -14.05 -87.98 14.71
CA LYS A 2 -14.67 -86.67 14.90
C LYS A 2 -13.98 -85.66 13.96
N LYS A 3 -14.68 -85.13 12.98
CA LYS A 3 -14.20 -84.10 12.08
C LYS A 3 -14.31 -82.75 12.76
N SER A 4 -13.19 -82.10 13.02
CA SER A 4 -13.18 -80.71 13.48
C SER A 4 -13.32 -79.78 12.28
N ILE A 5 -14.37 -78.98 12.31
CA ILE A 5 -14.60 -77.87 11.37
C ILE A 5 -13.93 -76.67 11.93
N ILE A 6 -12.85 -76.19 11.26
CA ILE A 6 -12.20 -74.94 11.60
C ILE A 6 -12.97 -73.84 10.84
N THR A 7 -13.72 -73.04 11.60
CA THR A 7 -14.38 -71.87 11.09
C THR A 7 -13.37 -70.72 11.11
N VAL A 8 -12.93 -70.28 9.93
CA VAL A 8 -12.12 -69.11 9.77
C VAL A 8 -13.02 -67.89 9.80
N PHE A 9 -12.98 -67.15 10.88
CA PHE A 9 -13.61 -65.80 10.95
C PHE A 9 -12.72 -64.82 10.23
N LEU A 10 -13.11 -64.44 9.02
CA LEU A 10 -12.51 -63.34 8.27
C LEU A 10 -13.09 -62.04 8.81
N THR A 11 -12.41 -61.43 9.76
CA THR A 11 -12.74 -60.09 10.24
C THR A 11 -12.33 -59.09 9.17
N LEU A 12 -13.28 -58.65 8.37
CA LEU A 12 -13.16 -57.54 7.43
C LEU A 12 -13.06 -56.27 8.24
N LEU A 13 -11.85 -55.79 8.46
CA LEU A 13 -11.62 -54.48 9.10
C LEU A 13 -11.98 -53.41 8.06
N LEU A 14 -13.17 -52.92 8.09
CA LEU A 14 -13.58 -51.68 7.39
C LEU A 14 -12.83 -50.51 8.04
N ILE A 15 -11.72 -50.11 7.43
CA ILE A 15 -11.12 -48.81 7.70
C ILE A 15 -12.06 -47.78 7.10
N ILE A 16 -12.97 -47.28 7.91
CA ILE A 16 -13.67 -46.05 7.62
C ILE A 16 -12.62 -44.94 7.76
N GLN A 17 -11.94 -44.61 6.67
CA GLN A 17 -11.29 -43.30 6.59
C GLN A 17 -12.42 -42.27 6.62
N SER A 18 -12.70 -41.76 7.82
CA SER A 18 -13.40 -40.51 7.94
C SER A 18 -12.51 -39.47 7.27
N PHE A 19 -12.79 -39.17 6.02
CA PHE A 19 -12.48 -37.88 5.47
C PHE A 19 -13.28 -36.89 6.33
N ALA A 20 -12.68 -36.42 7.42
CA ALA A 20 -13.01 -35.16 7.98
C ALA A 20 -12.67 -34.18 6.86
N GLY A 21 -13.66 -33.88 6.02
CA GLY A 21 -13.61 -32.68 5.21
C GLY A 21 -13.27 -31.56 6.19
N GLU A 22 -12.04 -31.05 6.13
CA GLU A 22 -11.78 -29.75 6.68
C GLU A 22 -12.85 -28.85 6.07
N ASN A 23 -13.80 -28.48 6.92
CA ASN A 23 -14.59 -27.28 6.65
C ASN A 23 -13.55 -26.18 6.54
N ASN A 24 -13.08 -25.92 5.33
CA ASN A 24 -12.47 -24.66 4.95
C ASN A 24 -13.58 -23.62 5.15
N GLY A 25 -13.83 -23.26 6.41
CA GLY A 25 -14.62 -22.09 6.74
C GLY A 25 -13.97 -20.99 5.91
N ASP A 26 -14.75 -20.35 5.03
CA ASP A 26 -14.29 -19.37 4.06
C ASP A 26 -13.30 -18.43 4.75
N LYS A 27 -12.00 -18.70 4.56
CA LYS A 27 -10.95 -17.84 5.10
C LYS A 27 -11.13 -16.48 4.44
N LYS A 28 -11.68 -15.56 5.21
CA LYS A 28 -12.05 -14.25 4.72
C LYS A 28 -10.81 -13.39 4.63
N TYR A 29 -10.59 -12.79 3.48
CA TYR A 29 -9.65 -11.69 3.29
C TYR A 29 -10.41 -10.42 2.91
N VAL A 30 -9.80 -9.27 3.15
CA VAL A 30 -10.32 -7.96 2.74
C VAL A 30 -9.20 -7.17 2.09
N LEU A 31 -9.52 -6.48 1.02
CA LEU A 31 -8.64 -5.52 0.38
C LEU A 31 -9.42 -4.26 0.05
N VAL A 32 -8.95 -3.12 0.54
CA VAL A 32 -9.49 -1.79 0.21
C VAL A 32 -8.35 -0.92 -0.31
N ILE A 33 -8.60 -0.22 -1.42
CA ILE A 33 -7.61 0.64 -2.04
C ILE A 33 -8.19 2.03 -2.31
N HIS A 34 -7.31 3.01 -2.49
CA HIS A 34 -7.67 4.33 -2.99
C HIS A 34 -6.62 4.87 -3.97
N GLY A 35 -7.05 5.64 -4.95
CA GLY A 35 -6.22 6.32 -5.93
C GLY A 35 -6.03 7.82 -5.64
N GLY A 36 -6.44 8.28 -4.46
CA GLY A 36 -6.25 9.66 -4.03
C GLY A 36 -7.51 10.35 -3.53
N ALA A 37 -7.32 11.45 -2.80
CA ALA A 37 -8.38 12.40 -2.48
C ALA A 37 -8.19 13.68 -3.29
N GLY A 38 -9.15 14.02 -4.08
CA GLY A 38 -9.19 15.26 -4.85
C GLY A 38 -10.58 15.46 -5.42
N ALA A 39 -10.95 16.70 -5.73
CA ALA A 39 -12.13 16.91 -6.53
C ALA A 39 -11.81 16.47 -7.96
N VAL A 40 -12.12 15.23 -8.27
CA VAL A 40 -12.30 14.86 -9.67
C VAL A 40 -13.51 15.64 -10.15
N SER A 41 -13.32 16.60 -11.07
CA SER A 41 -14.45 17.31 -11.67
C SER A 41 -15.44 16.28 -12.22
N ARG A 42 -16.74 16.54 -12.08
CA ARG A 42 -17.76 15.70 -12.73
C ARG A 42 -17.65 15.73 -14.25
N ASP A 43 -16.96 16.74 -14.78
CA ASP A 43 -16.82 17.02 -16.22
C ASP A 43 -15.47 16.53 -16.79
N ILE A 44 -14.79 15.57 -16.14
CA ILE A 44 -13.60 14.95 -16.75
C ILE A 44 -14.01 14.12 -17.98
N PRO A 45 -13.14 14.05 -19.02
CA PRO A 45 -13.37 13.16 -20.16
C PRO A 45 -13.61 11.72 -19.71
N GLU A 46 -14.62 11.07 -20.30
CA GLU A 46 -14.95 9.67 -19.95
C GLU A 46 -13.76 8.73 -20.15
N SER A 47 -12.91 8.99 -21.15
CA SER A 47 -11.67 8.22 -21.35
C SER A 47 -10.70 8.29 -20.16
N LEU A 48 -10.55 9.47 -19.55
CA LEU A 48 -9.71 9.64 -18.37
C LEU A 48 -10.34 8.98 -17.13
N LYS A 49 -11.65 9.07 -16.99
CA LYS A 49 -12.37 8.37 -15.92
C LYS A 49 -12.21 6.85 -16.05
N GLN A 50 -12.32 6.32 -17.26
CA GLN A 50 -12.12 4.90 -17.52
C GLN A 50 -10.69 4.47 -17.20
N GLU A 51 -9.69 5.28 -17.53
CA GLU A 51 -8.28 5.02 -17.20
C GLU A 51 -8.05 4.88 -15.69
N TYR A 52 -8.67 5.76 -14.86
CA TYR A 52 -8.63 5.61 -13.40
C TYR A 52 -9.31 4.33 -12.92
N ILE A 53 -10.49 4.01 -13.46
CA ILE A 53 -11.24 2.81 -13.10
C ILE A 53 -10.45 1.56 -13.45
N ASP A 54 -9.88 1.49 -14.64
CA ASP A 54 -9.09 0.36 -15.11
C ASP A 54 -7.82 0.17 -14.27
N GLY A 55 -7.12 1.28 -13.95
CA GLY A 55 -5.95 1.25 -13.07
C GLY A 55 -6.28 0.72 -11.68
N LEU A 56 -7.37 1.18 -11.06
CA LEU A 56 -7.81 0.68 -9.75
C LEU A 56 -8.26 -0.78 -9.82
N ASN A 57 -8.97 -1.19 -10.86
CA ASN A 57 -9.37 -2.57 -11.05
C ASN A 57 -8.19 -3.52 -11.18
N GLN A 58 -7.16 -3.14 -11.94
CA GLN A 58 -5.93 -3.95 -12.06
C GLN A 58 -5.18 -4.04 -10.73
N ALA A 59 -5.06 -2.94 -9.99
CA ALA A 59 -4.49 -2.94 -8.65
C ALA A 59 -5.25 -3.88 -7.70
N LEU A 60 -6.59 -3.86 -7.72
CA LEU A 60 -7.42 -4.77 -6.94
C LEU A 60 -7.21 -6.24 -7.33
N LEU A 61 -7.11 -6.54 -8.62
CA LEU A 61 -6.86 -7.91 -9.11
C LEU A 61 -5.51 -8.45 -8.64
N ILE A 62 -4.47 -7.62 -8.63
CA ILE A 62 -3.14 -7.98 -8.13
C ILE A 62 -3.21 -8.36 -6.65
N GLY A 63 -3.75 -7.48 -5.82
CA GLY A 63 -3.84 -7.76 -4.39
C GLY A 63 -4.78 -8.92 -4.05
N LYS A 64 -5.91 -9.03 -4.76
CA LYS A 64 -6.83 -10.17 -4.65
C LYS A 64 -6.12 -11.49 -4.95
N SER A 65 -5.36 -11.55 -6.05
CA SER A 65 -4.61 -12.76 -6.41
C SER A 65 -3.65 -13.20 -5.32
N ILE A 66 -2.93 -12.27 -4.69
CA ILE A 66 -2.01 -12.57 -3.59
C ILE A 66 -2.79 -13.15 -2.41
N LEU A 67 -3.85 -12.49 -1.96
CA LEU A 67 -4.62 -12.89 -0.78
C LEU A 67 -5.35 -14.22 -0.98
N THR A 68 -5.93 -14.48 -2.16
CA THR A 68 -6.61 -15.74 -2.47
C THR A 68 -5.65 -16.92 -2.51
N ASN A 69 -4.39 -16.70 -2.90
CA ASN A 69 -3.35 -17.72 -2.90
C ASN A 69 -2.64 -17.88 -1.54
N GLY A 70 -3.16 -17.27 -0.48
CA GLY A 70 -2.62 -17.39 0.88
C GLY A 70 -1.42 -16.49 1.17
N GLY A 71 -1.15 -15.51 0.28
CA GLY A 71 -0.10 -14.50 0.52
C GLY A 71 -0.46 -13.54 1.65
N SER A 72 0.55 -12.87 2.20
CA SER A 72 0.39 -11.97 3.34
C SER A 72 -0.33 -10.66 2.96
N ALA A 73 -0.98 -10.04 3.95
CA ALA A 73 -1.53 -8.70 3.80
C ALA A 73 -0.44 -7.68 3.41
N LEU A 74 0.77 -7.83 3.98
CA LEU A 74 1.90 -6.94 3.70
C LEU A 74 2.35 -7.03 2.23
N ASP A 75 2.43 -8.25 1.67
CA ASP A 75 2.76 -8.45 0.25
C ASP A 75 1.67 -7.89 -0.66
N ALA A 76 0.40 -8.08 -0.28
CA ALA A 76 -0.72 -7.59 -1.06
C ALA A 76 -0.72 -6.05 -1.15
N VAL A 77 -0.59 -5.34 -0.03
CA VAL A 77 -0.58 -3.87 -0.03
C VAL A 77 0.65 -3.30 -0.74
N GLU A 78 1.85 -3.92 -0.59
CA GLU A 78 3.03 -3.50 -1.32
C GLU A 78 2.83 -3.62 -2.84
N LYS A 79 2.39 -4.77 -3.33
CA LYS A 79 2.24 -5.01 -4.76
C LYS A 79 1.13 -4.16 -5.40
N VAL A 80 0.06 -3.91 -4.67
CA VAL A 80 -0.97 -2.96 -5.07
C VAL A 80 -0.38 -1.56 -5.24
N VAL A 81 0.35 -1.08 -4.24
CA VAL A 81 0.93 0.26 -4.29
C VAL A 81 2.05 0.35 -5.33
N ASN A 82 2.88 -0.70 -5.54
CA ASN A 82 3.86 -0.74 -6.63
C ASN A 82 3.18 -0.52 -8.00
N TYR A 83 2.07 -1.21 -8.25
CA TYR A 83 1.33 -1.03 -9.50
C TYR A 83 0.82 0.41 -9.65
N LEU A 84 0.27 1.00 -8.58
CA LEU A 84 -0.22 2.37 -8.60
C LEU A 84 0.91 3.41 -8.74
N GLU A 85 2.10 3.13 -8.19
CA GLU A 85 3.31 3.95 -8.40
C GLU A 85 3.83 3.88 -9.84
N ASP A 86 3.68 2.76 -10.52
CA ASP A 86 4.07 2.60 -11.93
C ASP A 86 3.04 3.21 -12.90
N HIS A 87 1.82 3.50 -12.42
CA HIS A 87 0.74 4.02 -13.25
C HIS A 87 0.78 5.57 -13.31
N PRO A 88 0.84 6.17 -14.52
CA PRO A 88 1.07 7.62 -14.68
C PRO A 88 -0.08 8.50 -14.20
N SER A 89 -1.28 7.96 -14.04
CA SER A 89 -2.49 8.73 -13.69
C SER A 89 -2.67 8.95 -12.19
N PHE A 90 -1.92 8.24 -11.34
CA PHE A 90 -2.00 8.40 -9.89
C PHE A 90 -0.84 9.25 -9.37
N ASN A 91 -1.09 10.04 -8.31
CA ASN A 91 -0.06 10.87 -7.69
C ASN A 91 0.80 10.06 -6.70
N ALA A 92 1.60 9.15 -7.25
CA ALA A 92 2.63 8.38 -6.56
C ALA A 92 3.61 7.86 -7.62
N GLY A 93 4.87 7.62 -7.26
CA GLY A 93 5.86 7.10 -8.21
C GLY A 93 5.88 7.90 -9.52
N LYS A 94 5.64 7.22 -10.63
CA LYS A 94 5.70 7.78 -11.99
C LYS A 94 4.77 8.99 -12.19
N GLY A 95 3.57 8.99 -11.61
CA GLY A 95 2.58 10.05 -11.74
C GLY A 95 2.70 11.16 -10.70
N SER A 96 3.77 11.20 -9.93
CA SER A 96 3.99 12.19 -8.87
C SER A 96 3.91 13.62 -9.37
N VAL A 97 3.28 14.45 -8.56
CA VAL A 97 3.21 15.90 -8.79
C VAL A 97 4.56 16.58 -8.50
N LEU A 98 4.71 17.81 -9.02
CA LEU A 98 5.96 18.55 -8.94
C LEU A 98 5.97 19.52 -7.75
N THR A 99 7.16 19.73 -7.17
CA THR A 99 7.46 20.80 -6.22
C THR A 99 7.36 22.19 -6.87
N SER A 100 7.46 23.25 -6.09
CA SER A 100 7.55 24.62 -6.62
C SER A 100 8.72 24.83 -7.58
N ASP A 101 9.77 24.03 -7.44
CA ASP A 101 10.97 24.11 -8.27
C ASP A 101 10.91 23.21 -9.51
N GLY A 102 9.79 22.50 -9.70
CA GLY A 102 9.58 21.62 -10.87
C GLY A 102 10.30 20.26 -10.75
N THR A 103 10.64 19.84 -9.53
CA THR A 103 11.23 18.53 -9.25
C THR A 103 10.23 17.60 -8.60
N VAL A 104 10.47 16.29 -8.65
CA VAL A 104 9.69 15.30 -7.92
C VAL A 104 10.35 15.00 -6.58
N GLU A 105 9.55 14.95 -5.52
CA GLU A 105 9.92 14.43 -4.20
C GLU A 105 8.78 13.54 -3.72
N MET A 106 9.10 12.28 -3.40
CA MET A 106 8.13 11.25 -3.08
C MET A 106 8.25 10.78 -1.64
N ASP A 107 7.12 10.41 -1.07
CA ASP A 107 7.00 9.89 0.29
C ASP A 107 6.23 8.56 0.24
N ALA A 108 6.63 7.58 1.06
CA ALA A 108 5.90 6.32 1.19
C ALA A 108 6.05 5.73 2.58
N ALA A 109 5.05 4.96 3.02
CA ALA A 109 5.12 4.17 4.24
C ALA A 109 4.35 2.86 4.11
N ILE A 110 4.84 1.85 4.82
CA ILE A 110 4.20 0.53 4.95
C ILE A 110 4.26 0.09 6.42
N MET A 111 3.22 -0.59 6.89
CA MET A 111 3.15 -1.06 8.27
C MET A 111 2.46 -2.42 8.35
N SER A 112 3.03 -3.33 9.15
CA SER A 112 2.45 -4.60 9.56
C SER A 112 1.65 -4.44 10.85
N GLY A 113 0.45 -5.00 10.88
CA GLY A 113 -0.38 -5.03 12.10
C GLY A 113 0.01 -6.11 13.10
N ILE A 114 0.87 -7.06 12.72
CA ILE A 114 1.26 -8.22 13.54
C ILE A 114 2.05 -7.76 14.76
N ASP A 115 3.09 -7.00 14.49
CA ASP A 115 4.14 -6.62 15.44
C ASP A 115 4.41 -5.10 15.46
N LEU A 116 3.59 -4.35 14.73
CA LEU A 116 3.72 -2.91 14.52
C LEU A 116 5.01 -2.52 13.77
N SER A 117 5.70 -3.47 13.12
CA SER A 117 6.84 -3.15 12.29
C SER A 117 6.42 -2.20 11.16
N ALA A 118 7.18 -1.15 10.97
CA ALA A 118 6.87 -0.10 10.01
C ALA A 118 8.13 0.44 9.37
N GLY A 119 8.01 0.84 8.11
CA GLY A 119 9.07 1.53 7.40
C GLY A 119 8.51 2.64 6.53
N ALA A 120 9.28 3.72 6.44
CA ALA A 120 8.89 4.89 5.67
C ALA A 120 10.09 5.55 5.01
N VAL A 121 9.83 6.24 3.91
CA VAL A 121 10.79 7.09 3.21
C VAL A 121 10.14 8.41 2.84
N ALA A 122 10.92 9.50 2.85
CA ALA A 122 10.41 10.81 2.48
C ALA A 122 11.44 11.64 1.71
N GLY A 123 10.94 12.48 0.79
CA GLY A 123 11.76 13.39 0.01
C GLY A 123 12.73 12.68 -0.95
N ILE A 124 12.40 11.48 -1.41
CA ILE A 124 13.22 10.71 -2.36
C ILE A 124 12.89 11.11 -3.80
N LYS A 125 13.88 10.99 -4.70
CA LYS A 125 13.80 11.57 -6.06
C LYS A 125 13.99 10.57 -7.19
N ASN A 126 14.76 9.50 -6.96
CA ASN A 126 15.24 8.63 -8.03
C ASN A 126 14.80 7.17 -7.87
N VAL A 127 14.21 6.78 -6.75
CA VAL A 127 13.73 5.42 -6.53
C VAL A 127 12.44 5.20 -7.30
N LYS A 128 12.40 4.15 -8.15
CA LYS A 128 11.25 3.85 -9.00
C LYS A 128 9.98 3.60 -8.18
N ASN A 129 10.10 2.75 -7.17
CA ASN A 129 9.01 2.34 -6.29
C ASN A 129 9.31 2.65 -4.82
N PRO A 130 8.94 3.85 -4.35
CA PRO A 130 9.14 4.28 -2.96
C PRO A 130 8.64 3.29 -1.91
N ILE A 131 7.50 2.64 -2.15
CA ILE A 131 6.90 1.70 -1.19
C ILE A 131 7.78 0.48 -0.92
N SER A 132 8.48 -0.04 -1.93
CA SER A 132 9.41 -1.15 -1.75
C SER A 132 10.64 -0.74 -0.94
N LEU A 133 11.13 0.49 -1.10
CA LEU A 133 12.19 1.03 -0.25
C LEU A 133 11.71 1.20 1.20
N ALA A 134 10.50 1.71 1.41
CA ALA A 134 9.88 1.80 2.73
C ALA A 134 9.79 0.43 3.42
N ARG A 135 9.41 -0.63 2.69
CA ARG A 135 9.42 -2.00 3.20
C ARG A 135 10.80 -2.45 3.63
N LEU A 136 11.83 -2.19 2.82
CA LEU A 136 13.21 -2.52 3.18
C LEU A 136 13.70 -1.77 4.43
N VAL A 137 13.25 -0.53 4.65
CA VAL A 137 13.54 0.18 5.92
C VAL A 137 13.00 -0.62 7.11
N ALA A 138 11.74 -1.08 7.04
CA ALA A 138 11.13 -1.89 8.10
C ALA A 138 11.85 -3.23 8.33
N GLU A 139 12.27 -3.92 7.25
CA GLU A 139 12.79 -5.28 7.33
C GLU A 139 14.30 -5.37 7.54
N LYS A 140 15.07 -4.35 7.15
CA LYS A 140 16.53 -4.40 7.08
C LYS A 140 17.24 -3.42 8.01
N THR A 141 16.49 -2.59 8.72
CA THR A 141 17.05 -1.59 9.65
C THR A 141 16.28 -1.56 10.97
N PRO A 142 16.86 -1.05 12.04
CA PRO A 142 16.15 -0.76 13.28
C PRO A 142 15.33 0.55 13.20
N HIS A 143 15.39 1.25 12.08
CA HIS A 143 14.78 2.55 11.88
C HIS A 143 13.37 2.42 11.30
N VAL A 144 12.54 3.45 11.55
CA VAL A 144 11.20 3.53 10.96
C VAL A 144 11.17 4.46 9.75
N LEU A 145 11.98 5.51 9.72
CA LEU A 145 11.94 6.54 8.67
C LEU A 145 13.34 6.93 8.23
N LEU A 146 13.60 6.87 6.94
CA LEU A 146 14.76 7.45 6.27
C LEU A 146 14.33 8.55 5.30
N ILE A 147 15.14 9.62 5.17
CA ILE A 147 14.77 10.78 4.35
C ILE A 147 15.88 11.20 3.39
N GLY A 148 15.49 11.78 2.25
CA GLY A 148 16.37 12.45 1.29
C GLY A 148 17.59 11.61 0.89
N GLU A 149 18.77 12.20 0.94
CA GLU A 149 20.03 11.52 0.54
C GLU A 149 20.33 10.27 1.36
N GLY A 150 19.94 10.22 2.64
CA GLY A 150 20.11 9.04 3.47
C GLY A 150 19.28 7.87 2.97
N ALA A 151 18.04 8.11 2.58
CA ALA A 151 17.16 7.11 1.97
C ALA A 151 17.67 6.68 0.59
N GLU A 152 18.20 7.62 -0.21
CA GLU A 152 18.78 7.31 -1.53
C GLU A 152 20.04 6.43 -1.43
N LYS A 153 20.92 6.69 -0.43
CA LYS A 153 22.09 5.83 -0.14
C LYS A 153 21.66 4.44 0.29
N PHE A 154 20.67 4.34 1.17
CA PHE A 154 20.12 3.05 1.57
C PHE A 154 19.51 2.29 0.38
N ALA A 155 18.86 2.98 -0.57
CA ALA A 155 18.37 2.37 -1.81
C ALA A 155 19.53 1.79 -2.64
N ASP A 156 20.69 2.48 -2.72
CA ASP A 156 21.89 1.96 -3.40
C ASP A 156 22.46 0.72 -2.68
N GLU A 157 22.55 0.75 -1.35
CA GLU A 157 22.99 -0.39 -0.54
C GLU A 157 22.10 -1.63 -0.75
N MET A 158 20.78 -1.42 -0.80
CA MET A 158 19.78 -2.48 -1.02
C MET A 158 19.60 -2.84 -2.50
N LYS A 159 20.30 -2.17 -3.42
CA LYS A 159 20.20 -2.37 -4.88
C LYS A 159 18.76 -2.19 -5.41
N VAL A 160 18.03 -1.26 -4.82
CA VAL A 160 16.67 -0.92 -5.27
C VAL A 160 16.76 -0.24 -6.64
N GLN A 161 15.79 -0.54 -7.51
CA GLN A 161 15.75 0.06 -8.84
C GLN A 161 15.60 1.58 -8.76
N LYS A 162 16.59 2.28 -9.28
CA LYS A 162 16.57 3.73 -9.47
C LYS A 162 16.35 4.06 -10.94
N VAL A 163 15.77 5.20 -11.19
CA VAL A 163 15.44 5.71 -12.53
C VAL A 163 15.92 7.16 -12.66
N ASP A 164 16.11 7.59 -13.89
CA ASP A 164 16.39 9.00 -14.17
C ASP A 164 15.15 9.86 -13.84
N SER A 165 15.39 11.11 -13.47
CA SER A 165 14.32 12.05 -13.11
C SER A 165 13.28 12.23 -14.22
N THR A 166 13.66 12.07 -15.47
CA THR A 166 12.75 12.15 -16.63
C THR A 166 11.67 11.07 -16.64
N TYR A 167 11.89 9.93 -15.94
CA TYR A 167 10.90 8.89 -15.77
C TYR A 167 9.61 9.42 -15.12
N PHE A 168 9.75 10.39 -14.20
CA PHE A 168 8.63 10.98 -13.47
C PHE A 168 8.01 12.19 -14.19
N PHE A 169 8.55 12.61 -15.32
CA PHE A 169 8.06 13.76 -16.08
C PHE A 169 6.86 13.37 -16.95
N ILE A 170 5.68 13.42 -16.38
CA ILE A 170 4.42 13.22 -17.10
C ILE A 170 3.97 14.54 -17.71
N ARG A 171 3.68 14.55 -19.02
CA ARG A 171 3.28 15.77 -19.75
C ARG A 171 2.13 16.53 -19.08
N ALA A 172 1.09 15.81 -18.67
CA ALA A 172 -0.08 16.41 -18.03
C ALA A 172 0.29 17.10 -16.69
N GLN A 173 1.16 16.49 -15.87
CA GLN A 173 1.62 17.09 -14.63
C GLN A 173 2.50 18.33 -14.88
N ASN A 174 3.35 18.29 -15.91
CA ASN A 174 4.18 19.43 -16.29
C ASN A 174 3.35 20.62 -16.80
N GLU A 175 2.34 20.37 -17.63
CA GLU A 175 1.45 21.43 -18.15
C GLU A 175 0.68 22.06 -16.98
N ARG A 176 0.13 21.25 -16.08
CA ARG A 176 -0.57 21.72 -14.88
C ARG A 176 0.34 22.54 -13.95
N TRP A 177 1.57 22.06 -13.71
CA TRP A 177 2.56 22.80 -12.93
C TRP A 177 2.85 24.18 -13.53
N LYS A 178 3.06 24.27 -14.86
CA LYS A 178 3.28 25.55 -15.56
C LYS A 178 2.10 26.50 -15.44
N GLU A 179 0.87 25.99 -15.48
CA GLU A 179 -0.34 26.78 -15.29
C GLU A 179 -0.47 27.34 -13.87
N LEU A 180 -0.25 26.50 -12.86
CA LEU A 180 -0.31 26.89 -11.46
C LEU A 180 0.79 27.88 -11.09
N LYS A 181 2.00 27.69 -11.63
CA LYS A 181 3.11 28.63 -11.44
C LYS A 181 2.75 30.06 -11.91
N LYS A 182 1.91 30.20 -12.95
CA LYS A 182 1.41 31.49 -13.43
C LYS A 182 0.32 32.07 -12.54
N LYS A 183 -0.49 31.25 -11.87
CA LYS A 183 -1.71 31.66 -11.15
C LYS A 183 -1.52 31.85 -9.65
N ILE A 184 -0.36 31.47 -9.08
CA ILE A 184 -0.10 31.46 -7.62
C ILE A 184 -1.28 30.82 -6.84
N SER A 185 -1.76 29.66 -7.28
CA SER A 185 -2.88 28.97 -6.64
C SER A 185 -2.45 27.61 -6.11
N GLU A 186 -2.95 27.24 -4.94
CA GLU A 186 -2.78 25.89 -4.38
C GLU A 186 -3.67 24.89 -5.11
N ASP A 187 -3.12 23.76 -5.53
CA ASP A 187 -3.87 22.69 -6.16
C ASP A 187 -4.06 21.50 -5.27
N LYS A 188 -5.11 20.73 -5.59
CA LYS A 188 -5.58 19.60 -4.80
C LYS A 188 -4.83 18.30 -5.14
N LYS A 189 -4.72 17.47 -4.27
CA LYS A 189 -3.98 16.37 -3.71
C LYS A 189 -4.34 15.04 -4.32
N GLY A 190 -3.36 14.19 -4.55
CA GLY A 190 -3.53 12.77 -4.79
C GLY A 190 -2.56 12.00 -3.90
N THR A 191 -2.89 10.78 -3.61
CA THR A 191 -2.11 9.83 -2.81
C THR A 191 -2.67 8.46 -3.14
N VAL A 192 -1.85 7.44 -3.27
CA VAL A 192 -2.36 6.09 -3.44
C VAL A 192 -2.20 5.30 -2.15
N GLY A 193 -3.07 4.32 -1.93
CA GLY A 193 -2.90 3.45 -0.79
C GLY A 193 -3.74 2.19 -0.84
N ALA A 194 -3.36 1.26 0.03
CA ALA A 194 -4.02 -0.01 0.21
C ALA A 194 -3.98 -0.43 1.68
N VAL A 195 -5.06 -1.05 2.12
CA VAL A 195 -5.12 -1.79 3.39
C VAL A 195 -5.65 -3.19 3.11
N ALA A 196 -5.09 -4.19 3.80
CA ALA A 196 -5.48 -5.57 3.61
C ALA A 196 -5.62 -6.31 4.94
N LEU A 197 -6.53 -7.27 4.96
CA LEU A 197 -6.65 -8.35 5.93
C LEU A 197 -6.39 -9.66 5.17
N ASP A 198 -5.40 -10.44 5.59
CA ASP A 198 -5.13 -11.74 4.99
C ASP A 198 -5.94 -12.87 5.64
N ILE A 199 -5.87 -14.05 5.06
CA ILE A 199 -6.59 -15.24 5.54
C ILE A 199 -6.15 -15.72 6.92
N ASN A 200 -5.03 -15.22 7.44
CA ASN A 200 -4.52 -15.53 8.78
C ASN A 200 -4.95 -14.48 9.81
N GLY A 201 -5.75 -13.48 9.40
CA GLY A 201 -6.21 -12.41 10.27
C GLY A 201 -5.22 -11.27 10.46
N ASN A 202 -4.18 -11.18 9.64
CA ASN A 202 -3.17 -10.14 9.73
C ASN A 202 -3.55 -8.92 8.91
N LEU A 203 -3.36 -7.76 9.49
CA LEU A 203 -3.59 -6.47 8.87
C LEU A 203 -2.29 -5.85 8.35
N ALA A 204 -2.37 -5.13 7.25
CA ALA A 204 -1.30 -4.28 6.75
C ALA A 204 -1.86 -3.01 6.08
N ALA A 205 -1.06 -1.94 6.10
CA ALA A 205 -1.33 -0.69 5.40
C ALA A 205 -0.11 -0.25 4.60
N ALA A 206 -0.34 0.33 3.43
CA ALA A 206 0.67 0.95 2.59
C ALA A 206 0.12 2.21 1.94
N THR A 207 0.91 3.27 1.93
CA THR A 207 0.54 4.56 1.33
C THR A 207 1.75 5.17 0.61
N SER A 208 1.54 5.77 -0.56
CA SER A 208 2.59 6.41 -1.37
C SER A 208 2.08 7.67 -2.06
N THR A 209 2.92 8.69 -2.19
CA THR A 209 2.52 9.99 -2.73
C THR A 209 3.68 10.81 -3.30
N GLY A 210 3.38 11.65 -4.30
CA GLY A 210 4.18 12.81 -4.67
C GLY A 210 3.87 14.06 -3.82
N GLY A 211 2.91 13.98 -2.90
CA GLY A 211 2.48 15.11 -2.05
C GLY A 211 1.50 16.05 -2.75
N MET A 212 1.65 17.34 -2.48
CA MET A 212 0.85 18.42 -3.07
C MET A 212 1.57 19.03 -4.27
N MET A 213 0.85 19.30 -5.36
CA MET A 213 1.39 20.10 -6.46
C MET A 213 1.87 21.46 -5.94
N MET A 214 3.02 21.92 -6.42
CA MET A 214 3.66 23.17 -5.96
C MET A 214 4.10 23.19 -4.51
N LYS A 215 4.19 22.03 -3.85
CA LYS A 215 4.77 21.95 -2.49
C LYS A 215 6.18 22.54 -2.46
N ARG A 216 6.58 23.12 -1.34
CA ARG A 216 7.97 23.54 -1.15
C ARG A 216 8.89 22.31 -1.18
N PRO A 217 10.07 22.37 -1.80
CA PRO A 217 11.08 21.32 -1.65
C PRO A 217 11.33 21.01 -0.17
N GLY A 218 11.43 19.72 0.15
CA GLY A 218 11.55 19.25 1.52
C GLY A 218 10.25 19.18 2.33
N ARG A 219 9.08 19.56 1.76
CA ARG A 219 7.79 19.38 2.44
C ARG A 219 7.44 17.91 2.48
N VAL A 220 7.23 17.38 3.65
CA VAL A 220 6.74 16.04 3.94
C VAL A 220 5.28 16.11 4.38
N GLY A 221 4.42 15.24 3.83
CA GLY A 221 3.02 15.11 4.22
C GLY A 221 2.80 14.08 5.31
N ASP A 222 1.55 13.65 5.43
CA ASP A 222 1.10 12.66 6.40
C ASP A 222 1.54 11.22 6.07
N VAL A 223 1.75 10.91 4.80
CA VAL A 223 2.01 9.56 4.29
C VAL A 223 3.15 8.84 5.02
N PRO A 224 4.37 9.41 5.14
CA PRO A 224 5.49 8.70 5.75
C PRO A 224 5.50 8.80 7.29
N ILE A 225 4.54 9.50 7.87
CA ILE A 225 4.41 9.67 9.32
C ILE A 225 3.45 8.60 9.84
N ILE A 226 4.03 7.54 10.43
CA ILE A 226 3.27 6.45 11.04
C ILE A 226 2.34 7.00 12.12
N GLY A 227 1.06 6.64 12.01
CA GLY A 227 0.00 7.15 12.86
C GLY A 227 -0.71 8.40 12.31
N ALA A 228 -0.13 9.12 11.35
CA ALA A 228 -0.80 10.23 10.69
C ALA A 228 -1.53 9.77 9.42
N GLY A 229 -0.80 9.31 8.39
CA GLY A 229 -1.36 8.86 7.11
C GLY A 229 -1.41 7.35 6.93
N THR A 230 -0.54 6.62 7.62
CA THR A 230 -0.40 5.16 7.50
C THR A 230 -0.35 4.53 8.89
N TYR A 231 -1.19 3.50 9.13
CA TYR A 231 -1.19 2.75 10.39
C TYR A 231 -1.80 1.36 10.21
N ALA A 232 -1.25 0.35 10.90
CA ALA A 232 -1.85 -0.97 10.98
C ALA A 232 -1.63 -1.59 12.35
N ASN A 233 -2.66 -2.26 12.90
CA ASN A 233 -2.60 -2.98 14.17
C ASN A 233 -3.63 -4.11 14.15
N ASN A 234 -3.20 -5.36 14.30
CA ASN A 234 -4.09 -6.52 14.29
C ASN A 234 -5.18 -6.47 15.40
N LYS A 235 -4.95 -5.71 16.46
CA LYS A 235 -5.95 -5.54 17.52
C LYS A 235 -7.10 -4.60 17.14
N THR A 236 -6.96 -3.80 16.10
CA THR A 236 -7.92 -2.75 15.75
C THR A 236 -8.20 -2.68 14.27
N CYS A 237 -7.39 -1.94 13.49
CA CYS A 237 -7.61 -1.70 12.08
C CYS A 237 -6.32 -1.39 11.32
N ALA A 238 -6.45 -1.35 9.98
CA ALA A 238 -5.46 -0.77 9.10
C ALA A 238 -6.02 0.49 8.43
N VAL A 239 -5.20 1.53 8.33
CA VAL A 239 -5.56 2.84 7.78
C VAL A 239 -4.52 3.27 6.76
N SER A 240 -5.00 3.65 5.56
CA SER A 240 -4.25 4.39 4.56
C SER A 240 -5.06 5.63 4.21
N ALA A 241 -4.51 6.79 4.46
CA ALA A 241 -5.22 8.05 4.38
C ALA A 241 -4.69 8.95 3.27
N THR A 242 -5.56 9.85 2.81
CA THR A 242 -5.22 10.89 1.84
C THR A 242 -6.04 12.16 2.10
N GLY A 243 -5.47 13.32 1.83
CA GLY A 243 -6.17 14.56 2.04
C GLY A 243 -5.26 15.76 2.34
N TRP A 244 -5.56 16.56 3.33
CA TRP A 244 -4.72 17.67 3.77
C TRP A 244 -3.71 17.18 4.81
N GLY A 245 -2.50 16.82 4.36
CA GLY A 245 -1.48 16.16 5.16
C GLY A 245 -1.19 16.85 6.50
N GLU A 246 -1.13 18.19 6.50
CA GLU A 246 -0.89 18.96 7.72
C GLU A 246 -1.99 18.78 8.79
N LYS A 247 -3.24 18.55 8.36
CA LYS A 247 -4.33 18.25 9.30
C LYS A 247 -4.23 16.82 9.84
N PHE A 248 -3.84 15.89 9.00
CA PHE A 248 -3.62 14.50 9.42
C PHE A 248 -2.45 14.38 10.41
N ILE A 249 -1.36 15.09 10.17
CA ILE A 249 -0.20 15.14 11.07
C ILE A 249 -0.61 15.74 12.43
N LYS A 250 -1.23 16.93 12.42
CA LYS A 250 -1.60 17.65 13.65
C LYS A 250 -2.57 16.87 14.54
N ASN A 251 -3.38 15.99 13.96
CA ASN A 251 -4.41 15.23 14.69
C ASN A 251 -4.08 13.74 14.81
N ASN A 252 -2.92 13.27 14.31
CA ASN A 252 -2.54 11.86 14.29
C ASN A 252 -3.69 10.94 13.84
N VAL A 253 -4.32 11.29 12.69
CA VAL A 253 -5.64 10.77 12.29
C VAL A 253 -5.67 9.24 12.24
N ALA A 254 -4.68 8.60 11.59
CA ALA A 254 -4.69 7.16 11.41
C ALA A 254 -4.65 6.40 12.75
N VAL A 255 -3.76 6.78 13.66
CA VAL A 255 -3.68 6.14 14.97
C VAL A 255 -4.86 6.50 15.87
N SER A 256 -5.43 7.70 15.73
CA SER A 256 -6.62 8.10 16.49
C SER A 256 -7.83 7.20 16.19
N ILE A 257 -8.02 6.80 14.91
CA ILE A 257 -9.06 5.82 14.53
C ILE A 257 -8.82 4.49 15.24
N SER A 258 -7.59 3.99 15.22
CA SER A 258 -7.23 2.75 15.90
C SER A 258 -7.47 2.83 17.43
N LYS A 259 -7.11 3.93 18.06
CA LYS A 259 -7.32 4.15 19.51
C LYS A 259 -8.79 4.25 19.89
N LEU A 260 -9.62 4.87 19.05
CA LEU A 260 -11.06 4.88 19.25
C LEU A 260 -11.68 3.47 19.21
N MET A 261 -11.14 2.55 18.41
CA MET A 261 -11.55 1.14 18.40
C MET A 261 -11.03 0.37 19.62
N GLU A 262 -9.83 0.71 20.10
CA GLU A 262 -9.21 0.01 21.22
C GLU A 262 -9.89 0.34 22.56
N TYR A 263 -10.40 1.57 22.72
CA TYR A 263 -10.93 2.06 24.00
C TYR A 263 -12.47 2.13 24.04
N LYS A 264 -13.16 1.65 23.00
CA LYS A 264 -14.61 1.45 23.01
C LYS A 264 -14.99 0.04 23.43
#